data_46041eb14e650056d1cc1dc6c811e4b2
#
_entry.id   46041eb14e650056d1cc1dc6c811e4b2
#
_cell.length_a   1.000
_cell.length_b   1.000
_cell.length_c   1.000
_cell.angle_alpha   90.00
_cell.angle_beta   90.00
_cell.angle_gamma   90.00
#
_symmetry.space_group_name_H-M   'P 1'
#
loop_
_entity.id
_entity.type
_entity.pdbx_description
1 polymer ?
#
loop_
_entity_poly.entity_id
_entity_poly.type
_entity_poly.pdbx_seq_one_letter_code
_entity_poly.pdbx_strand_id
1 'polypeptide(L)'
;MKLIIQIPCYNEAPTLAETIEVLPRELPGIDSIEYLVIDDGSRDGTADVARRAGVHHVVRHVGNQGLAAAYRTGLDACLKLGADIIVNTDADNQYVADDIGKLVEPIVAGRASLVVGDRGVGTLAHFRWYKRLLQRLGSWVISRLSGLTTPDATSGFRAMTRETALRTLVLSTYSYTLETLIQHGSRKAAVEFVPIRVNPNTRPSRLMKGIPQYIRSSGAAIVRAYVTYRALRVFSLIGATLILIGLIPGIRFIWLFTHGQRTGHIQSLVLMAILEIVGFQTLLIGLLADMMSANRKIMEEALYRLRRLDVPKATESDDVADSLVGAGGER
;
A
#
# COMPACT_ATOMS: atom_id res chain seq x y z
N MET A 1 -17.14 18.83 -9.19
CA MET A 1 -16.44 17.81 -8.35
C MET A 1 -15.46 18.50 -7.43
N LYS A 2 -15.45 18.12 -6.16
CA LYS A 2 -14.48 18.62 -5.16
C LYS A 2 -13.24 17.74 -5.14
N LEU A 3 -12.08 18.34 -5.35
CA LEU A 3 -10.78 17.69 -5.23
C LEU A 3 -10.12 18.07 -3.91
N ILE A 4 -9.65 17.07 -3.15
CA ILE A 4 -8.78 17.32 -1.99
C ILE A 4 -7.41 16.70 -2.23
N ILE A 5 -6.36 17.52 -2.12
CA ILE A 5 -4.96 17.09 -2.20
C ILE A 5 -4.46 16.87 -0.78
N GLN A 6 -4.23 15.62 -0.39
CA GLN A 6 -3.68 15.27 0.91
C GLN A 6 -2.16 15.14 0.87
N ILE A 7 -1.50 15.64 1.90
CA ILE A 7 -0.04 15.73 2.02
C ILE A 7 0.37 15.19 3.40
N PRO A 8 0.70 13.90 3.53
CA PRO A 8 1.26 13.36 4.77
C PRO A 8 2.65 13.96 5.03
N CYS A 9 2.87 14.49 6.25
CA CYS A 9 4.10 15.19 6.63
C CYS A 9 4.67 14.67 7.93
N TYR A 10 6.00 14.56 8.01
CA TYR A 10 6.72 14.34 9.26
C TYR A 10 8.08 15.03 9.24
N ASN A 11 8.21 16.14 10.00
CA ASN A 11 9.38 17.00 10.02
C ASN A 11 9.76 17.51 8.60
N GLU A 12 8.80 18.15 7.92
CA GLU A 12 8.90 18.68 6.55
C GLU A 12 8.81 20.20 6.49
N ALA A 13 8.97 20.91 7.61
CA ALA A 13 8.91 22.38 7.65
C ALA A 13 9.79 23.08 6.57
N PRO A 14 10.99 22.58 6.21
CA PRO A 14 11.83 23.24 5.21
C PRO A 14 11.30 23.20 3.78
N THR A 15 10.53 22.14 3.40
CA THR A 15 10.11 21.88 2.01
C THR A 15 8.62 22.09 1.78
N LEU A 16 7.83 22.06 2.86
CA LEU A 16 6.37 22.03 2.76
C LEU A 16 5.80 23.33 2.13
N ALA A 17 6.35 24.50 2.46
CA ALA A 17 5.86 25.76 1.90
C ALA A 17 6.02 25.82 0.37
N GLU A 18 7.20 25.43 -0.14
CA GLU A 18 7.47 25.34 -1.57
C GLU A 18 6.56 24.30 -2.25
N THR A 19 6.35 23.13 -1.60
CA THR A 19 5.44 22.11 -2.11
C THR A 19 4.02 22.63 -2.26
N ILE A 20 3.50 23.39 -1.28
CA ILE A 20 2.14 23.94 -1.30
C ILE A 20 2.01 25.04 -2.36
N GLU A 21 3.01 25.89 -2.52
CA GLU A 21 2.98 27.02 -3.46
C GLU A 21 2.80 26.58 -4.91
N VAL A 22 3.41 25.47 -5.30
CA VAL A 22 3.35 24.93 -6.66
C VAL A 22 2.09 24.08 -6.95
N LEU A 23 1.25 23.78 -5.95
CA LEU A 23 0.03 22.99 -6.17
C LEU A 23 -0.99 23.73 -7.05
N PRO A 24 -1.70 23.02 -7.94
CA PRO A 24 -2.68 23.62 -8.83
C PRO A 24 -3.87 24.16 -8.06
N ARG A 25 -4.29 25.36 -8.36
CA ARG A 25 -5.49 26.02 -7.79
C ARG A 25 -6.74 25.76 -8.60
N GLU A 26 -6.59 25.44 -9.88
CA GLU A 26 -7.66 25.15 -10.82
C GLU A 26 -7.29 23.96 -11.69
N LEU A 27 -8.24 23.08 -11.98
CA LEU A 27 -8.08 21.95 -12.90
C LEU A 27 -9.37 21.77 -13.72
N PRO A 28 -9.27 21.36 -14.99
CA PRO A 28 -10.43 21.09 -15.82
C PRO A 28 -11.37 20.05 -15.21
N GLY A 29 -12.66 20.36 -15.12
CA GLY A 29 -13.67 19.45 -14.58
C GLY A 29 -13.73 19.39 -13.04
N ILE A 30 -12.99 20.26 -12.34
CA ILE A 30 -12.99 20.38 -10.88
C ILE A 30 -13.54 21.75 -10.49
N ASP A 31 -14.54 21.77 -9.62
CA ASP A 31 -15.21 23.00 -9.17
C ASP A 31 -14.46 23.65 -7.99
N SER A 32 -13.83 22.84 -7.13
CA SER A 32 -13.06 23.32 -5.98
C SER A 32 -11.88 22.41 -5.68
N ILE A 33 -10.74 23.04 -5.29
CA ILE A 33 -9.53 22.33 -4.87
C ILE A 33 -9.19 22.78 -3.46
N GLU A 34 -9.06 21.82 -2.55
CA GLU A 34 -8.63 22.06 -1.18
C GLU A 34 -7.36 21.27 -0.85
N TYR A 35 -6.55 21.80 0.05
CA TYR A 35 -5.33 21.19 0.53
C TYR A 35 -5.52 20.72 1.96
N LEU A 36 -5.11 19.47 2.23
CA LEU A 36 -5.13 18.86 3.54
C LEU A 36 -3.72 18.39 3.91
N VAL A 37 -3.15 18.93 4.96
CA VAL A 37 -1.89 18.46 5.55
C VAL A 37 -2.18 17.56 6.73
N ILE A 38 -1.53 16.39 6.76
CA ILE A 38 -1.55 15.46 7.88
C ILE A 38 -0.17 15.49 8.53
N ASP A 39 -0.06 16.21 9.65
CA ASP A 39 1.17 16.28 10.45
C ASP A 39 1.26 15.09 11.39
N ASP A 40 2.15 14.15 11.09
CA ASP A 40 2.37 12.92 11.86
C ASP A 40 3.23 13.15 13.12
N GLY A 41 2.85 14.16 13.93
CA GLY A 41 3.50 14.49 15.19
C GLY A 41 4.88 15.13 15.03
N SER A 42 5.04 16.03 14.07
CA SER A 42 6.29 16.78 13.83
C SER A 42 6.69 17.67 15.02
N ARG A 43 8.01 17.89 15.14
CA ARG A 43 8.61 18.72 16.19
C ARG A 43 9.32 19.97 15.64
N ASP A 44 9.31 20.16 14.33
CA ASP A 44 10.02 21.22 13.62
C ASP A 44 9.12 22.41 13.21
N GLY A 45 7.86 22.41 13.64
CA GLY A 45 6.90 23.46 13.27
C GLY A 45 6.19 23.22 11.92
N THR A 46 6.22 22.01 11.37
CA THR A 46 5.57 21.65 10.10
C THR A 46 4.10 22.08 10.04
N ALA A 47 3.30 21.85 11.11
CA ALA A 47 1.88 22.23 11.14
C ALA A 47 1.69 23.76 11.05
N ASP A 48 2.58 24.56 11.66
CA ASP A 48 2.51 26.02 11.61
C ASP A 48 2.93 26.55 10.24
N VAL A 49 3.90 25.91 9.59
CA VAL A 49 4.26 26.19 8.19
C VAL A 49 3.06 25.93 7.28
N ALA A 50 2.37 24.80 7.44
CA ALA A 50 1.18 24.47 6.65
C ALA A 50 0.09 25.54 6.77
N ARG A 51 -0.22 26.00 7.99
CA ARG A 51 -1.23 27.04 8.23
C ARG A 51 -0.83 28.37 7.58
N ARG A 52 0.44 28.79 7.72
CA ARG A 52 0.96 30.01 7.10
C ARG A 52 1.00 29.96 5.57
N ALA A 53 1.19 28.78 4.99
CA ALA A 53 1.18 28.54 3.55
C ALA A 53 -0.25 28.51 2.96
N GLY A 54 -1.30 28.71 3.77
CA GLY A 54 -2.68 28.78 3.29
C GLY A 54 -3.32 27.43 3.02
N VAL A 55 -2.91 26.38 3.73
CA VAL A 55 -3.56 25.07 3.67
C VAL A 55 -4.94 25.15 4.31
N HIS A 56 -5.95 24.63 3.62
CA HIS A 56 -7.35 24.69 4.07
C HIS A 56 -7.59 23.88 5.35
N HIS A 57 -6.94 22.72 5.46
CA HIS A 57 -7.15 21.79 6.58
C HIS A 57 -5.82 21.22 7.07
N VAL A 58 -5.65 21.17 8.40
CA VAL A 58 -4.48 20.57 9.04
C VAL A 58 -4.95 19.60 10.13
N VAL A 59 -4.63 18.31 9.95
CA VAL A 59 -4.86 17.28 10.97
C VAL A 59 -3.52 16.94 11.59
N ARG A 60 -3.42 16.90 12.93
CA ARG A 60 -2.18 16.61 13.64
C ARG A 60 -2.32 15.39 14.54
N HIS A 61 -1.38 14.45 14.44
CA HIS A 61 -1.23 13.36 15.40
C HIS A 61 -0.48 13.82 16.65
N VAL A 62 -0.83 13.28 17.81
CA VAL A 62 -0.13 13.56 19.08
C VAL A 62 1.34 13.12 19.01
N GLY A 63 1.65 12.08 18.23
CA GLY A 63 3.00 11.57 18.01
C GLY A 63 3.10 10.82 16.70
N ASN A 64 4.34 10.50 16.27
CA ASN A 64 4.58 9.80 15.02
C ASN A 64 3.97 8.40 15.02
N GLN A 65 3.03 8.15 14.12
CA GLN A 65 2.35 6.87 13.89
C GLN A 65 2.79 6.19 12.60
N GLY A 66 3.58 6.88 11.79
CA GLY A 66 4.11 6.41 10.51
C GLY A 66 3.25 6.76 9.30
N LEU A 67 3.90 6.75 8.13
CA LEU A 67 3.32 7.19 6.86
C LEU A 67 1.98 6.53 6.53
N ALA A 68 1.84 5.24 6.79
CA ALA A 68 0.59 4.52 6.48
C ALA A 68 -0.58 4.97 7.38
N ALA A 69 -0.31 5.34 8.64
CA ALA A 69 -1.31 5.89 9.54
C ALA A 69 -1.71 7.31 9.12
N ALA A 70 -0.72 8.16 8.78
CA ALA A 70 -0.98 9.50 8.27
C ALA A 70 -1.82 9.47 6.97
N TYR A 71 -1.46 8.58 6.03
CA TYR A 71 -2.25 8.38 4.82
C TYR A 71 -3.70 7.97 5.09
N ARG A 72 -3.93 7.03 6.01
CA ARG A 72 -5.27 6.59 6.41
C ARG A 72 -6.07 7.73 7.05
N THR A 73 -5.47 8.46 7.99
CA THR A 73 -6.09 9.64 8.60
C THR A 73 -6.47 10.68 7.55
N GLY A 74 -5.60 10.90 6.56
CA GLY A 74 -5.87 11.80 5.45
C GLY A 74 -7.05 11.34 4.60
N LEU A 75 -7.14 10.04 4.24
CA LEU A 75 -8.29 9.51 3.49
C LEU A 75 -9.60 9.71 4.27
N ASP A 76 -9.61 9.39 5.56
CA ASP A 76 -10.80 9.54 6.41
C ASP A 76 -11.20 11.02 6.53
N ALA A 77 -10.24 11.94 6.65
CA ALA A 77 -10.50 13.39 6.67
C ALA A 77 -11.04 13.88 5.32
N CYS A 78 -10.41 13.52 4.19
CA CYS A 78 -10.89 13.86 2.86
C CYS A 78 -12.34 13.41 2.62
N LEU A 79 -12.69 12.19 3.05
CA LEU A 79 -14.04 11.66 2.93
C LEU A 79 -15.04 12.46 3.76
N LYS A 80 -14.70 12.83 5.00
CA LYS A 80 -15.55 13.66 5.87
C LYS A 80 -15.72 15.08 5.35
N LEU A 81 -14.69 15.62 4.70
CA LEU A 81 -14.72 16.94 4.03
C LEU A 81 -15.45 16.92 2.68
N GLY A 82 -16.02 15.78 2.27
CA GLY A 82 -16.86 15.70 1.06
C GLY A 82 -16.07 15.62 -0.24
N ALA A 83 -14.81 15.13 -0.23
CA ALA A 83 -14.05 14.95 -1.45
C ALA A 83 -14.72 13.99 -2.44
N ASP A 84 -14.83 14.36 -3.71
CA ASP A 84 -15.19 13.49 -4.82
C ASP A 84 -13.96 12.76 -5.37
N ILE A 85 -12.84 13.48 -5.41
CA ILE A 85 -11.53 12.98 -5.84
C ILE A 85 -10.50 13.32 -4.76
N ILE A 86 -9.64 12.36 -4.44
CA ILE A 86 -8.54 12.52 -3.49
C ILE A 86 -7.22 12.30 -4.23
N VAL A 87 -6.33 13.27 -4.16
CA VAL A 87 -4.94 13.13 -4.62
C VAL A 87 -4.03 13.04 -3.42
N ASN A 88 -3.12 12.08 -3.41
CA ASN A 88 -2.03 12.00 -2.46
C ASN A 88 -0.73 12.43 -3.11
N THR A 89 -0.01 13.35 -2.46
CA THR A 89 1.34 13.77 -2.84
C THR A 89 2.26 13.81 -1.62
N ASP A 90 3.57 13.75 -1.84
CA ASP A 90 4.56 13.81 -0.78
C ASP A 90 4.96 15.28 -0.50
N ALA A 91 5.41 15.58 0.73
CA ALA A 91 5.74 16.92 1.20
C ALA A 91 7.15 17.39 0.82
N ASP A 92 7.92 16.59 0.07
CA ASP A 92 9.33 16.84 -0.24
C ASP A 92 9.58 17.41 -1.63
N ASN A 93 8.52 17.89 -2.29
CA ASN A 93 8.54 18.42 -3.64
C ASN A 93 9.18 17.50 -4.69
N GLN A 94 9.14 16.16 -4.44
CA GLN A 94 9.70 15.21 -5.39
C GLN A 94 8.86 15.09 -6.66
N TYR A 95 7.54 15.23 -6.57
CA TYR A 95 6.63 15.15 -7.71
C TYR A 95 6.36 16.53 -8.30
N VAL A 96 6.35 16.61 -9.63
CA VAL A 96 6.00 17.86 -10.33
C VAL A 96 4.49 18.08 -10.20
N ALA A 97 4.10 19.17 -9.54
CA ALA A 97 2.71 19.46 -9.20
C ALA A 97 1.78 19.60 -10.43
N ASP A 98 2.29 20.10 -11.56
CA ASP A 98 1.54 20.19 -12.82
C ASP A 98 1.01 18.83 -13.29
N ASP A 99 1.67 17.73 -12.90
CA ASP A 99 1.27 16.39 -13.30
C ASP A 99 0.07 15.86 -12.50
N ILE A 100 -0.41 16.62 -11.48
CA ILE A 100 -1.69 16.33 -10.79
C ILE A 100 -2.85 16.29 -11.78
N GLY A 101 -2.84 17.20 -12.78
CA GLY A 101 -3.85 17.19 -13.84
C GLY A 101 -3.90 15.85 -14.61
N LYS A 102 -2.73 15.23 -14.85
CA LYS A 102 -2.65 13.91 -15.51
C LYS A 102 -3.22 12.78 -14.65
N LEU A 103 -3.13 12.89 -13.31
CA LEU A 103 -3.72 11.91 -12.40
C LEU A 103 -5.24 12.05 -12.32
N VAL A 104 -5.74 13.29 -12.37
CA VAL A 104 -7.16 13.59 -12.18
C VAL A 104 -7.97 13.36 -13.47
N GLU A 105 -7.39 13.66 -14.64
CA GLU A 105 -8.05 13.57 -15.93
C GLU A 105 -8.69 12.20 -16.20
N PRO A 106 -8.04 11.03 -16.01
CA PRO A 106 -8.67 9.72 -16.24
C PRO A 106 -9.88 9.46 -15.32
N ILE A 107 -9.87 10.05 -14.11
CA ILE A 107 -10.99 9.93 -13.17
C ILE A 107 -12.16 10.80 -13.63
N VAL A 108 -11.90 12.05 -13.99
CA VAL A 108 -12.93 12.97 -14.51
C VAL A 108 -13.57 12.42 -15.78
N ALA A 109 -12.77 11.79 -16.65
CA ALA A 109 -13.25 11.11 -17.85
C ALA A 109 -13.97 9.77 -17.59
N GLY A 110 -14.04 9.30 -16.34
CA GLY A 110 -14.70 8.03 -15.98
C GLY A 110 -13.96 6.76 -16.43
N ARG A 111 -12.69 6.88 -16.87
CA ARG A 111 -11.88 5.74 -17.33
C ARG A 111 -11.22 4.98 -16.18
N ALA A 112 -10.91 5.66 -15.09
CA ALA A 112 -10.23 5.06 -13.94
C ALA A 112 -10.90 5.44 -12.62
N SER A 113 -10.81 4.55 -11.64
CA SER A 113 -11.20 4.80 -10.24
C SER A 113 -9.99 5.01 -9.32
N LEU A 114 -8.82 4.56 -9.76
CA LEU A 114 -7.51 4.77 -9.13
C LEU A 114 -6.49 5.07 -10.23
N VAL A 115 -5.76 6.16 -10.11
CA VAL A 115 -4.65 6.52 -11.00
C VAL A 115 -3.37 6.60 -10.21
N VAL A 116 -2.30 6.02 -10.74
CA VAL A 116 -0.98 5.97 -10.12
C VAL A 116 0.05 6.60 -11.04
N GLY A 117 0.82 7.55 -10.51
CA GLY A 117 1.92 8.17 -11.25
C GLY A 117 3.08 7.19 -11.41
N ASP A 118 3.47 6.92 -12.66
CA ASP A 118 4.65 6.13 -13.00
C ASP A 118 5.86 7.05 -13.19
N ARG A 119 6.85 6.88 -12.32
CA ARG A 119 8.11 7.64 -12.35
C ARG A 119 9.10 7.15 -13.41
N GLY A 120 8.76 6.14 -14.20
CA GLY A 120 9.66 5.52 -15.15
C GLY A 120 10.89 4.87 -14.51
N VAL A 121 10.79 4.39 -13.28
CA VAL A 121 11.94 3.91 -12.46
C VAL A 121 12.71 2.78 -13.16
N GLY A 122 12.05 2.02 -14.05
CA GLY A 122 12.69 0.98 -14.85
C GLY A 122 13.72 1.50 -15.86
N THR A 123 13.63 2.77 -16.25
CA THR A 123 14.48 3.42 -17.26
C THR A 123 15.56 4.32 -16.66
N LEU A 124 15.51 4.62 -15.36
CA LEU A 124 16.48 5.50 -14.71
C LEU A 124 17.88 4.85 -14.67
N ALA A 125 18.83 5.46 -15.42
CA ALA A 125 20.20 4.98 -15.58
C ALA A 125 21.01 4.90 -14.26
N HIS A 126 20.60 5.63 -13.21
CA HIS A 126 21.33 5.79 -11.96
C HIS A 126 21.07 4.67 -10.92
N PHE A 127 20.16 3.73 -11.22
CA PHE A 127 19.88 2.63 -10.27
C PHE A 127 20.90 1.49 -10.42
N ARG A 128 21.55 1.12 -9.32
CA ARG A 128 22.41 -0.06 -9.23
C ARG A 128 21.64 -1.33 -9.60
N TRP A 129 22.27 -2.28 -10.24
CA TRP A 129 21.66 -3.49 -10.82
C TRP A 129 20.76 -4.27 -9.83
N TYR A 130 21.14 -4.38 -8.55
CA TYR A 130 20.35 -5.08 -7.53
C TYR A 130 19.05 -4.34 -7.17
N LYS A 131 19.02 -2.99 -7.22
CA LYS A 131 17.80 -2.21 -7.03
C LYS A 131 16.82 -2.46 -8.17
N ARG A 132 17.31 -2.54 -9.40
CA ARG A 132 16.48 -2.89 -10.58
C ARG A 132 15.90 -4.30 -10.46
N LEU A 133 16.73 -5.28 -10.02
CA LEU A 133 16.28 -6.66 -9.82
C LEU A 133 15.17 -6.75 -8.76
N LEU A 134 15.39 -6.16 -7.57
CA LEU A 134 14.38 -6.14 -6.50
C LEU A 134 13.11 -5.44 -6.91
N GLN A 135 13.23 -4.35 -7.66
CA GLN A 135 12.07 -3.63 -8.16
C GLN A 135 11.30 -4.43 -9.21
N ARG A 136 11.99 -5.07 -10.17
CA ARG A 136 11.35 -5.97 -11.14
C ARG A 136 10.66 -7.13 -10.44
N LEU A 137 11.31 -7.74 -9.45
CA LEU A 137 10.72 -8.81 -8.65
C LEU A 137 9.50 -8.29 -7.87
N GLY A 138 9.61 -7.13 -7.24
CA GLY A 138 8.50 -6.49 -6.54
C GLY A 138 7.32 -6.19 -7.47
N SER A 139 7.57 -5.54 -8.60
CA SER A 139 6.53 -5.25 -9.61
C SER A 139 5.91 -6.54 -10.16
N TRP A 140 6.71 -7.58 -10.42
CA TRP A 140 6.19 -8.88 -10.87
C TRP A 140 5.29 -9.52 -9.81
N VAL A 141 5.72 -9.55 -8.55
CA VAL A 141 4.89 -10.09 -7.43
C VAL A 141 3.59 -9.30 -7.33
N ILE A 142 3.66 -7.97 -7.32
CA ILE A 142 2.46 -7.13 -7.21
C ILE A 142 1.55 -7.32 -8.41
N SER A 143 2.08 -7.35 -9.63
CA SER A 143 1.29 -7.65 -10.84
C SER A 143 0.60 -9.02 -10.75
N ARG A 144 1.31 -10.03 -10.21
CA ARG A 144 0.75 -11.38 -10.02
C ARG A 144 -0.34 -11.43 -8.94
N LEU A 145 -0.23 -10.60 -7.90
CA LEU A 145 -1.19 -10.53 -6.80
C LEU A 145 -2.40 -9.67 -7.13
N SER A 146 -2.17 -8.52 -7.75
CA SER A 146 -3.22 -7.56 -8.12
C SER A 146 -3.94 -7.92 -9.42
N GLY A 147 -3.29 -8.68 -10.32
CA GLY A 147 -3.77 -8.90 -11.69
C GLY A 147 -3.59 -7.69 -12.62
N LEU A 148 -2.83 -6.66 -12.17
CA LEU A 148 -2.57 -5.43 -12.91
C LEU A 148 -1.14 -5.45 -13.46
N THR A 149 -0.94 -4.91 -14.65
CA THR A 149 0.42 -4.58 -15.14
C THR A 149 0.90 -3.33 -14.40
N THR A 150 1.84 -3.50 -13.47
CA THR A 150 2.25 -2.46 -12.53
C THR A 150 3.67 -2.00 -12.82
N PRO A 151 3.88 -0.87 -13.52
CA PRO A 151 5.22 -0.35 -13.81
C PRO A 151 5.89 0.23 -12.57
N ASP A 152 5.15 0.96 -11.71
CA ASP A 152 5.65 1.53 -10.46
C ASP A 152 4.65 1.29 -9.30
N ALA A 153 4.85 0.20 -8.58
CA ALA A 153 4.02 -0.16 -7.44
C ALA A 153 4.25 0.71 -6.19
N THR A 154 5.37 1.41 -6.13
CA THR A 154 5.83 2.12 -4.94
C THR A 154 5.54 3.61 -4.95
N SER A 155 5.04 4.16 -6.06
CA SER A 155 4.69 5.57 -6.18
C SER A 155 3.62 5.96 -5.15
N GLY A 156 3.87 7.01 -4.39
CA GLY A 156 2.91 7.64 -3.47
C GLY A 156 1.98 8.64 -4.18
N PHE A 157 2.33 9.08 -5.38
CA PHE A 157 1.59 10.05 -6.15
C PHE A 157 0.39 9.40 -6.85
N ARG A 158 -0.79 9.58 -6.29
CA ARG A 158 -2.00 8.85 -6.67
C ARG A 158 -3.23 9.72 -6.61
N ALA A 159 -4.15 9.46 -7.51
CA ALA A 159 -5.51 9.99 -7.46
C ALA A 159 -6.52 8.84 -7.34
N MET A 160 -7.60 9.04 -6.60
CA MET A 160 -8.68 8.07 -6.47
C MET A 160 -10.03 8.74 -6.31
N THR A 161 -11.07 8.03 -6.74
CA THR A 161 -12.45 8.45 -6.51
C THR A 161 -12.84 8.28 -5.05
N ARG A 162 -13.87 9.03 -4.60
CA ARG A 162 -14.52 8.85 -3.29
C ARG A 162 -14.88 7.39 -3.01
N GLU A 163 -15.46 6.69 -3.97
CA GLU A 163 -15.87 5.28 -3.84
C GLU A 163 -14.67 4.37 -3.60
N THR A 164 -13.57 4.61 -4.30
CA THR A 164 -12.31 3.88 -4.11
C THR A 164 -11.72 4.15 -2.72
N ALA A 165 -11.75 5.39 -2.26
CA ALA A 165 -11.27 5.77 -0.92
C ALA A 165 -12.10 5.11 0.20
N LEU A 166 -13.44 5.10 0.09
CA LEU A 166 -14.34 4.41 1.02
C LEU A 166 -14.01 2.92 1.16
N ARG A 167 -13.61 2.27 0.07
CA ARG A 167 -13.23 0.84 0.02
C ARG A 167 -11.78 0.56 0.39
N THR A 168 -10.97 1.60 0.53
CA THR A 168 -9.54 1.44 0.85
C THR A 168 -9.35 1.15 2.34
N LEU A 169 -8.77 -0.01 2.64
CA LEU A 169 -8.36 -0.40 3.99
C LEU A 169 -6.85 -0.55 4.03
N VAL A 170 -6.19 0.26 4.85
CA VAL A 170 -4.74 0.21 5.07
C VAL A 170 -4.48 -0.35 6.46
N LEU A 171 -3.98 -1.59 6.53
CA LEU A 171 -3.61 -2.27 7.77
C LEU A 171 -2.11 -2.27 8.01
N SER A 172 -1.31 -2.10 6.95
CA SER A 172 0.15 -2.04 7.04
C SER A 172 0.58 -0.83 7.86
N THR A 173 1.58 -1.01 8.70
CA THR A 173 2.26 0.07 9.41
C THR A 173 3.40 0.69 8.60
N TYR A 174 3.87 -0.01 7.55
CA TYR A 174 5.06 0.38 6.80
C TYR A 174 4.75 1.14 5.51
N SER A 175 3.84 0.62 4.65
CA SER A 175 3.54 1.23 3.35
C SER A 175 2.12 0.91 2.92
N TYR A 176 1.37 1.95 2.55
CA TYR A 176 0.03 1.84 1.98
C TYR A 176 0.06 1.49 0.47
N THR A 177 1.18 1.78 -0.21
CA THR A 177 1.25 1.79 -1.69
C THR A 177 1.01 0.42 -2.31
N LEU A 178 1.64 -0.63 -1.76
CA LEU A 178 1.49 -2.00 -2.25
C LEU A 178 0.12 -2.58 -1.87
N GLU A 179 -0.31 -2.32 -0.64
CA GLU A 179 -1.56 -2.85 -0.11
C GLU A 179 -2.76 -2.34 -0.89
N THR A 180 -2.82 -1.04 -1.16
CA THR A 180 -3.91 -0.43 -1.95
C THR A 180 -3.96 -0.97 -3.37
N LEU A 181 -2.81 -1.14 -4.05
CA LEU A 181 -2.77 -1.72 -5.40
C LEU A 181 -3.28 -3.17 -5.43
N ILE A 182 -2.83 -4.01 -4.49
CA ILE A 182 -3.30 -5.40 -4.42
C ILE A 182 -4.80 -5.45 -4.13
N GLN A 183 -5.27 -4.63 -3.19
CA GLN A 183 -6.67 -4.57 -2.80
C GLN A 183 -7.57 -4.18 -3.99
N HIS A 184 -7.24 -3.08 -4.67
CA HIS A 184 -8.05 -2.61 -5.80
C HIS A 184 -7.93 -3.49 -7.04
N GLY A 185 -6.73 -4.01 -7.33
CA GLY A 185 -6.52 -4.97 -8.40
C GLY A 185 -7.28 -6.28 -8.19
N SER A 186 -7.30 -6.81 -6.96
CA SER A 186 -8.06 -8.03 -6.64
C SER A 186 -9.58 -7.86 -6.80
N ARG A 187 -10.07 -6.63 -6.68
CA ARG A 187 -11.48 -6.24 -6.90
C ARG A 187 -11.77 -5.86 -8.36
N LYS A 188 -10.79 -5.98 -9.26
CA LYS A 188 -10.89 -5.58 -10.67
C LYS A 188 -11.32 -4.10 -10.85
N ALA A 189 -10.88 -3.23 -9.93
CA ALA A 189 -11.07 -1.80 -10.08
C ALA A 189 -10.35 -1.29 -11.34
N ALA A 190 -10.89 -0.27 -11.97
CA ALA A 190 -10.26 0.39 -13.11
C ALA A 190 -9.03 1.20 -12.59
N VAL A 191 -7.83 0.64 -12.76
CA VAL A 191 -6.57 1.27 -12.35
C VAL A 191 -5.77 1.66 -13.58
N GLU A 192 -5.37 2.94 -13.65
CA GLU A 192 -4.56 3.48 -14.73
C GLU A 192 -3.21 3.96 -14.21
N PHE A 193 -2.14 3.78 -14.99
CA PHE A 193 -0.80 4.27 -14.69
C PHE A 193 -0.44 5.36 -15.69
N VAL A 194 -0.09 6.55 -15.19
CA VAL A 194 0.25 7.68 -16.03
C VAL A 194 1.69 8.10 -15.81
N PRO A 195 2.47 8.38 -16.88
CA PRO A 195 3.84 8.83 -16.76
C PRO A 195 3.89 10.22 -16.12
N ILE A 196 4.71 10.33 -15.07
CA ILE A 196 4.91 11.58 -14.34
C ILE A 196 6.36 12.02 -14.33
N ARG A 197 6.57 13.31 -14.18
CA ARG A 197 7.89 13.90 -13.98
C ARG A 197 8.25 13.90 -12.49
N VAL A 198 9.54 13.78 -12.22
CA VAL A 198 10.08 13.88 -10.86
C VAL A 198 11.15 14.96 -10.82
N ASN A 199 11.13 15.77 -9.78
CA ASN A 199 12.18 16.74 -9.51
C ASN A 199 13.46 16.01 -9.03
N PRO A 200 14.64 16.57 -9.25
CA PRO A 200 15.87 16.04 -8.70
C PRO A 200 15.77 15.92 -7.17
N ASN A 201 16.17 14.78 -6.63
CA ASN A 201 16.19 14.59 -5.18
C ASN A 201 17.14 15.59 -4.51
N THR A 202 16.59 16.49 -3.71
CA THR A 202 17.36 17.52 -2.97
C THR A 202 17.98 16.96 -1.68
N ARG A 203 17.57 15.77 -1.24
CA ARG A 203 18.07 15.15 0.00
C ARG A 203 18.13 13.61 -0.05
N PRO A 204 19.00 12.98 0.75
CA PRO A 204 19.04 11.52 0.87
C PRO A 204 17.77 10.98 1.55
N SER A 205 17.34 9.78 1.12
CA SER A 205 16.15 9.11 1.70
C SER A 205 16.31 8.88 3.21
N ARG A 206 15.34 9.35 4.00
CA ARG A 206 15.28 9.12 5.45
C ARG A 206 14.88 7.68 5.82
N LEU A 207 14.21 6.99 4.92
CA LEU A 207 13.66 5.64 5.17
C LEU A 207 14.71 4.54 5.07
N MET A 208 15.86 4.76 4.39
CA MET A 208 16.82 3.70 4.11
C MET A 208 18.27 4.18 4.27
N LYS A 209 18.93 3.70 5.31
CA LYS A 209 20.31 4.07 5.66
C LYS A 209 21.39 3.18 5.01
N GLY A 210 21.06 2.17 4.18
CA GLY A 210 22.05 1.29 3.56
C GLY A 210 21.47 0.18 2.67
N ILE A 211 22.37 -0.41 1.83
CA ILE A 211 22.01 -1.46 0.86
C ILE A 211 21.46 -2.73 1.55
N PRO A 212 22.09 -3.28 2.59
CA PRO A 212 21.58 -4.51 3.23
C PRO A 212 20.21 -4.31 3.85
N GLN A 213 19.96 -3.15 4.47
CA GLN A 213 18.69 -2.81 5.05
C GLN A 213 17.61 -2.68 3.96
N TYR A 214 17.94 -2.06 2.81
CA TYR A 214 17.02 -1.96 1.68
C TYR A 214 16.60 -3.34 1.15
N ILE A 215 17.57 -4.24 0.91
CA ILE A 215 17.31 -5.60 0.41
C ILE A 215 16.44 -6.37 1.42
N ARG A 216 16.81 -6.33 2.71
CA ARG A 216 16.07 -7.02 3.77
C ARG A 216 14.63 -6.50 3.90
N SER A 217 14.44 -5.18 3.94
CA SER A 217 13.10 -4.57 4.12
C SER A 217 12.21 -4.76 2.90
N SER A 218 12.76 -4.55 1.69
CA SER A 218 12.02 -4.74 0.44
C SER A 218 11.69 -6.22 0.21
N GLY A 219 12.66 -7.12 0.42
CA GLY A 219 12.45 -8.56 0.31
C GLY A 219 11.41 -9.06 1.31
N ALA A 220 11.51 -8.65 2.57
CA ALA A 220 10.54 -9.00 3.60
C ALA A 220 9.12 -8.48 3.27
N ALA A 221 9.00 -7.25 2.74
CA ALA A 221 7.72 -6.68 2.33
C ALA A 221 7.09 -7.49 1.18
N ILE A 222 7.89 -7.85 0.16
CA ILE A 222 7.44 -8.66 -0.98
C ILE A 222 6.97 -10.05 -0.52
N VAL A 223 7.78 -10.75 0.29
CA VAL A 223 7.44 -12.08 0.82
C VAL A 223 6.18 -11.99 1.67
N ARG A 224 6.10 -11.01 2.58
CA ARG A 224 4.91 -10.80 3.42
C ARG A 224 3.67 -10.57 2.57
N ALA A 225 3.74 -9.68 1.57
CA ALA A 225 2.62 -9.44 0.67
C ALA A 225 2.19 -10.72 -0.04
N TYR A 226 3.14 -11.49 -0.60
CA TYR A 226 2.83 -12.73 -1.30
C TYR A 226 2.19 -13.78 -0.38
N VAL A 227 2.76 -14.00 0.79
CA VAL A 227 2.22 -14.94 1.79
C VAL A 227 0.84 -14.51 2.27
N THR A 228 0.63 -13.20 2.53
CA THR A 228 -0.67 -12.70 3.00
C THR A 228 -1.79 -12.89 1.97
N TYR A 229 -1.51 -12.64 0.68
CA TYR A 229 -2.56 -12.65 -0.35
C TYR A 229 -2.70 -13.97 -1.12
N ARG A 230 -1.72 -14.89 -0.98
CA ARG A 230 -1.71 -16.21 -1.65
C ARG A 230 -1.28 -17.33 -0.70
N ALA A 231 -1.68 -17.22 0.57
CA ALA A 231 -1.27 -18.15 1.62
C ALA A 231 -1.50 -19.61 1.25
N LEU A 232 -2.71 -19.99 0.84
CA LEU A 232 -3.03 -21.36 0.47
C LEU A 232 -2.07 -21.91 -0.58
N ARG A 233 -1.77 -21.14 -1.63
CA ARG A 233 -0.87 -21.58 -2.69
C ARG A 233 0.57 -21.79 -2.20
N VAL A 234 1.08 -20.88 -1.36
CA VAL A 234 2.45 -20.94 -0.81
C VAL A 234 2.57 -22.15 0.10
N PHE A 235 1.69 -22.28 1.06
CA PHE A 235 1.74 -23.36 2.05
C PHE A 235 1.41 -24.71 1.43
N SER A 236 0.49 -24.78 0.44
CA SER A 236 0.21 -26.02 -0.30
C SER A 236 1.41 -26.47 -1.11
N LEU A 237 2.14 -25.55 -1.75
CA LEU A 237 3.35 -25.90 -2.49
C LEU A 237 4.45 -26.45 -1.55
N ILE A 238 4.68 -25.78 -0.43
CA ILE A 238 5.68 -26.20 0.57
C ILE A 238 5.27 -27.55 1.18
N GLY A 239 4.01 -27.70 1.63
CA GLY A 239 3.50 -28.92 2.23
C GLY A 239 3.55 -30.10 1.27
N ALA A 240 3.09 -29.91 0.02
CA ALA A 240 3.16 -30.95 -1.01
C ALA A 240 4.60 -31.35 -1.33
N THR A 241 5.53 -30.38 -1.38
CA THR A 241 6.95 -30.66 -1.60
C THR A 241 7.54 -31.48 -0.45
N LEU A 242 7.22 -31.15 0.80
CA LEU A 242 7.68 -31.90 1.97
C LEU A 242 7.14 -33.35 1.95
N ILE A 243 5.86 -33.53 1.62
CA ILE A 243 5.23 -34.84 1.47
C ILE A 243 5.92 -35.66 0.36
N LEU A 244 6.13 -35.07 -0.83
CA LEU A 244 6.81 -35.73 -1.94
C LEU A 244 8.25 -36.14 -1.59
N ILE A 245 8.98 -35.28 -0.86
CA ILE A 245 10.32 -35.64 -0.37
C ILE A 245 10.24 -36.73 0.69
N GLY A 246 9.24 -36.69 1.57
CA GLY A 246 8.99 -37.71 2.60
C GLY A 246 8.68 -39.08 2.05
N LEU A 247 8.00 -39.19 0.91
CA LEU A 247 7.73 -40.45 0.24
C LEU A 247 9.01 -41.18 -0.26
N ILE A 248 10.08 -40.46 -0.58
CA ILE A 248 11.33 -41.06 -1.10
C ILE A 248 11.94 -42.04 -0.10
N PRO A 249 12.21 -41.72 1.17
CA PRO A 249 12.72 -42.67 2.14
C PRO A 249 11.72 -43.77 2.45
N GLY A 250 10.40 -43.53 2.33
CA GLY A 250 9.37 -44.56 2.49
C GLY A 250 9.40 -45.59 1.37
N ILE A 251 9.42 -45.16 0.12
CA ILE A 251 9.53 -46.01 -1.05
C ILE A 251 10.84 -46.84 -0.98
N ARG A 252 11.96 -46.19 -0.64
CA ARG A 252 13.23 -46.89 -0.43
C ARG A 252 13.13 -47.94 0.64
N PHE A 253 12.47 -47.69 1.77
CA PHE A 253 12.29 -48.65 2.83
C PHE A 253 11.49 -49.88 2.35
N ILE A 254 10.36 -49.66 1.66
CA ILE A 254 9.53 -50.75 1.12
C ILE A 254 10.35 -51.58 0.13
N TRP A 255 11.11 -50.97 -0.77
CA TRP A 255 11.95 -51.67 -1.73
C TRP A 255 13.00 -52.52 -1.07
N LEU A 256 13.73 -52.02 -0.06
CA LEU A 256 14.73 -52.78 0.70
C LEU A 256 14.10 -53.92 1.49
N PHE A 257 12.94 -53.67 2.11
CA PHE A 257 12.20 -54.70 2.86
C PHE A 257 11.76 -55.86 1.98
N THR A 258 11.26 -55.60 0.79
CA THR A 258 10.84 -56.65 -0.19
C THR A 258 12.01 -57.44 -0.77
N HIS A 259 13.22 -56.86 -0.79
CA HIS A 259 14.44 -57.53 -1.25
C HIS A 259 15.23 -58.20 -0.10
N GLY A 260 14.59 -58.45 1.03
CA GLY A 260 15.13 -59.28 2.11
C GLY A 260 16.02 -58.57 3.12
N GLN A 261 16.24 -57.27 2.97
CA GLN A 261 16.98 -56.45 3.96
C GLN A 261 16.03 -55.92 5.06
N ARG A 262 15.73 -56.81 6.02
CA ARG A 262 14.70 -56.53 7.07
C ARG A 262 15.18 -55.74 8.28
N THR A 263 16.48 -55.45 8.41
CA THR A 263 17.07 -54.78 9.58
C THR A 263 17.82 -53.49 9.19
N GLY A 264 17.78 -52.49 10.06
CA GLY A 264 18.67 -51.31 9.95
C GLY A 264 18.11 -50.07 9.26
N HIS A 265 16.84 -50.05 8.81
CA HIS A 265 16.30 -48.90 8.03
C HIS A 265 15.22 -48.09 8.74
N ILE A 266 15.11 -48.23 10.09
CA ILE A 266 14.12 -47.49 10.91
C ILE A 266 14.27 -45.97 10.77
N GLN A 267 15.50 -45.50 10.61
CA GLN A 267 15.79 -44.08 10.42
C GLN A 267 15.08 -43.46 9.20
N SER A 268 14.94 -44.22 8.10
CA SER A 268 14.22 -43.80 6.89
C SER A 268 12.72 -43.65 7.15
N LEU A 269 12.12 -44.56 7.95
CA LEU A 269 10.71 -44.45 8.36
C LEU A 269 10.46 -43.27 9.29
N VAL A 270 11.35 -43.01 10.24
CA VAL A 270 11.26 -41.87 11.13
C VAL A 270 11.35 -40.55 10.32
N LEU A 271 12.30 -40.47 9.38
CA LEU A 271 12.41 -39.30 8.50
C LEU A 271 11.17 -39.10 7.64
N MET A 272 10.64 -40.18 7.05
CA MET A 272 9.36 -40.14 6.32
C MET A 272 8.25 -39.60 7.21
N ALA A 273 8.05 -40.20 8.40
CA ALA A 273 6.97 -39.78 9.31
C ALA A 273 7.06 -38.30 9.69
N ILE A 274 8.28 -37.81 9.97
CA ILE A 274 8.49 -36.38 10.29
C ILE A 274 8.10 -35.51 9.08
N LEU A 275 8.57 -35.82 7.89
CA LEU A 275 8.29 -35.02 6.68
C LEU A 275 6.80 -35.07 6.30
N GLU A 276 6.12 -36.21 6.44
CA GLU A 276 4.69 -36.34 6.19
C GLU A 276 3.88 -35.54 7.20
N ILE A 277 4.18 -35.61 8.49
CA ILE A 277 3.48 -34.88 9.55
C ILE A 277 3.68 -33.36 9.33
N VAL A 278 4.93 -32.89 9.13
CA VAL A 278 5.22 -31.47 8.91
C VAL A 278 4.60 -30.97 7.60
N GLY A 279 4.64 -31.78 6.53
CA GLY A 279 4.01 -31.48 5.25
C GLY A 279 2.50 -31.32 5.38
N PHE A 280 1.84 -32.25 6.06
CA PHE A 280 0.39 -32.20 6.30
C PHE A 280 0.00 -31.02 7.19
N GLN A 281 0.75 -30.75 8.28
CA GLN A 281 0.53 -29.56 9.12
C GLN A 281 0.68 -28.27 8.31
N THR A 282 1.66 -28.20 7.41
CA THR A 282 1.87 -27.06 6.53
C THR A 282 0.67 -26.83 5.60
N LEU A 283 0.07 -27.89 5.06
CA LEU A 283 -1.17 -27.78 4.27
C LEU A 283 -2.35 -27.24 5.11
N LEU A 284 -2.52 -27.72 6.34
CA LEU A 284 -3.56 -27.22 7.25
C LEU A 284 -3.37 -25.74 7.58
N ILE A 285 -2.13 -25.30 7.83
CA ILE A 285 -1.82 -23.89 8.04
C ILE A 285 -2.21 -23.07 6.81
N GLY A 286 -1.97 -23.59 5.60
CA GLY A 286 -2.39 -22.95 4.36
C GLY A 286 -3.91 -22.76 4.26
N LEU A 287 -4.67 -23.77 4.64
CA LEU A 287 -6.14 -23.71 4.67
C LEU A 287 -6.65 -22.69 5.70
N LEU A 288 -6.08 -22.68 6.91
CA LEU A 288 -6.44 -21.70 7.95
C LEU A 288 -6.13 -20.27 7.50
N ALA A 289 -4.99 -20.05 6.88
CA ALA A 289 -4.61 -18.74 6.37
C ALA A 289 -5.52 -18.26 5.23
N ASP A 290 -6.05 -19.15 4.40
CA ASP A 290 -7.04 -18.83 3.37
C ASP A 290 -8.39 -18.40 3.99
N MET A 291 -8.84 -19.11 5.03
CA MET A 291 -10.04 -18.73 5.80
C MET A 291 -9.86 -17.35 6.46
N MET A 292 -8.68 -17.05 7.00
CA MET A 292 -8.38 -15.70 7.53
C MET A 292 -8.43 -14.62 6.45
N SER A 293 -7.97 -14.94 5.23
CA SER A 293 -8.06 -14.02 4.09
C SER A 293 -9.52 -13.76 3.68
N ALA A 294 -10.39 -14.76 3.75
CA ALA A 294 -11.82 -14.60 3.51
C ALA A 294 -12.48 -13.69 4.57
N ASN A 295 -12.17 -13.88 5.86
CA ASN A 295 -12.66 -13.03 6.94
C ASN A 295 -12.22 -11.56 6.75
N ARG A 296 -10.99 -11.32 6.27
CA ARG A 296 -10.53 -9.97 5.95
C ARG A 296 -11.44 -9.29 4.92
N LYS A 297 -11.87 -9.98 3.87
CA LYS A 297 -12.78 -9.41 2.85
C LYS A 297 -14.15 -9.02 3.44
N ILE A 298 -14.65 -9.80 4.40
CA ILE A 298 -15.89 -9.48 5.12
C ILE A 298 -15.70 -8.21 5.95
N MET A 299 -14.57 -8.07 6.63
CA MET A 299 -14.25 -6.87 7.42
C MET A 299 -14.07 -5.63 6.53
N GLU A 300 -13.47 -5.79 5.36
CA GLU A 300 -13.34 -4.71 4.37
C GLU A 300 -14.72 -4.22 3.88
N GLU A 301 -15.65 -5.14 3.64
CA GLU A 301 -17.03 -4.80 3.24
C GLU A 301 -17.81 -4.16 4.39
N ALA A 302 -17.65 -4.66 5.63
CA ALA A 302 -18.27 -4.07 6.81
C ALA A 302 -17.78 -2.63 7.03
N LEU A 303 -16.47 -2.39 6.95
CA LEU A 303 -15.88 -1.06 7.07
C LEU A 303 -16.39 -0.10 5.99
N TYR A 304 -16.48 -0.57 4.74
CA TYR A 304 -17.05 0.22 3.64
C TYR A 304 -18.48 0.67 3.96
N ARG A 305 -19.34 -0.24 4.44
CA ARG A 305 -20.72 0.10 4.79
C ARG A 305 -20.80 1.09 5.95
N LEU A 306 -19.97 0.91 6.99
CA LEU A 306 -19.89 1.85 8.10
C LEU A 306 -19.44 3.24 7.65
N ARG A 307 -18.33 3.33 6.89
CA ARG A 307 -17.85 4.61 6.35
C ARG A 307 -18.88 5.31 5.48
N ARG A 308 -19.66 4.55 4.70
CA ARG A 308 -20.72 5.11 3.87
C ARG A 308 -21.86 5.72 4.67
N LEU A 309 -22.10 5.24 5.90
CA LEU A 309 -23.07 5.81 6.83
C LEU A 309 -22.54 7.07 7.53
N ASP A 310 -21.25 7.08 7.89
CA ASP A 310 -20.61 8.15 8.65
C ASP A 310 -20.22 9.36 7.80
N VAL A 311 -20.12 9.18 6.48
CA VAL A 311 -19.65 10.22 5.58
C VAL A 311 -20.83 10.93 4.91
N PRO A 312 -20.97 12.27 5.03
CA PRO A 312 -22.04 13.04 4.41
C PRO A 312 -22.15 12.76 2.92
N LYS A 313 -23.34 12.76 2.37
CA LYS A 313 -23.53 12.75 0.91
C LYS A 313 -22.93 14.05 0.35
N ALA A 314 -22.32 13.98 -0.83
CA ALA A 314 -21.58 15.07 -1.47
C ALA A 314 -22.31 16.44 -1.55
N THR A 315 -23.59 16.51 -1.22
CA THR A 315 -24.44 17.70 -1.22
C THR A 315 -24.61 18.38 0.16
N GLU A 316 -24.12 17.80 1.26
CA GLU A 316 -24.37 18.29 2.63
C GLU A 316 -23.09 18.77 3.35
N SER A 317 -22.02 19.12 2.62
CA SER A 317 -20.67 19.26 3.19
C SER A 317 -20.34 20.59 3.86
N ASP A 318 -21.20 21.61 3.81
CA ASP A 318 -20.86 22.95 4.33
C ASP A 318 -20.91 23.04 5.88
N ASP A 319 -21.73 22.21 6.56
CA ASP A 319 -21.89 22.25 8.03
C ASP A 319 -20.80 21.46 8.80
N VAL A 320 -20.03 20.59 8.14
CA VAL A 320 -19.04 19.72 8.81
C VAL A 320 -17.67 20.40 8.96
N ALA A 321 -17.37 21.36 8.10
CA ALA A 321 -16.10 22.09 8.16
C ALA A 321 -15.92 22.86 9.48
N ASP A 322 -16.99 23.44 10.02
CA ASP A 322 -16.97 24.19 11.27
C ASP A 322 -16.79 23.31 12.53
N SER A 323 -17.27 22.06 12.49
CA SER A 323 -17.17 21.14 13.64
C SER A 323 -15.77 20.57 13.84
N LEU A 324 -14.96 20.44 12.77
CA LEU A 324 -13.58 19.93 12.85
C LEU A 324 -12.57 20.99 13.28
N VAL A 325 -12.90 22.27 13.07
CA VAL A 325 -12.08 23.41 13.51
C VAL A 325 -12.30 23.71 14.99
N GLY A 326 -13.51 23.46 15.53
CA GLY A 326 -13.86 23.71 16.92
C GLY A 326 -13.29 22.72 17.94
N ALA A 327 -12.96 21.50 17.53
CA ALA A 327 -12.45 20.46 18.44
C ALA A 327 -10.96 20.59 18.81
N GLY A 328 -10.24 21.55 18.24
CA GLY A 328 -8.82 21.84 18.51
C GLY A 328 -8.54 23.00 19.46
N GLY A 329 -9.54 23.67 19.96
CA GLY A 329 -9.41 24.96 20.70
C GLY A 329 -9.61 24.93 22.20
N GLU A 330 -9.96 23.79 22.81
CA GLU A 330 -10.10 23.73 24.28
C GLU A 330 -9.38 22.49 24.83
N ARG A 331 -8.08 22.67 25.14
CA ARG A 331 -7.40 22.18 26.37
C ARG A 331 -5.93 22.56 26.34
#